data_9d2d7d5be3ab9e90a62ca59069c60a5c
#
_entry.id   9d2d7d5be3ab9e90a62ca59069c60a5c
#
_cell.length_a   1.000
_cell.length_b   1.000
_cell.length_c   1.000
_cell.angle_alpha   90.00
_cell.angle_beta   90.00
_cell.angle_gamma   90.00
#
_symmetry.space_group_name_H-M   'P 1'
#
loop_
_entity.id
_entity.type
_entity.pdbx_description
1 polymer ?
#
loop_
_entity_poly.entity_id
_entity_poly.type
_entity_poly.pdbx_seq_one_letter_code
_entity_poly.pdbx_strand_id
1 'polypeptide(L)'
;MARKIGFIGVGNMASAIIGGITSSKGTVAFEDIVLYDFFSEKCAAFAENGAQVVDSEASVAQSSDVIVLAVKPQNFPEVLSALSKVEGISQKLIVTIAAGITVETVSSSLHGAPVIRVLPNTPMLIGMGVSVICRSDVANKDDFEFVVSMFKASGSVVLIDESEMNRYISVTSSSPAYIFAVIKAICDGASAQGLAGDTLMPAVCDMVIGAATLLKEGGKTPDAQIATVTSKGGTTERAMAVLREQNLYGMFADAMQACTDRAEELSAK
;
A
#
# COMPACT_ATOMS: atom_id res chain seq x y z
N MET A 1 -22.72 -15.32 8.32
CA MET A 1 -21.55 -15.79 9.08
C MET A 1 -20.44 -14.79 8.82
N ALA A 2 -19.55 -14.52 9.78
CA ALA A 2 -18.36 -13.73 9.55
C ALA A 2 -17.45 -14.47 8.53
N ARG A 3 -16.80 -13.74 7.63
CA ARG A 3 -15.89 -14.34 6.65
C ARG A 3 -14.54 -14.59 7.31
N LYS A 4 -13.99 -15.78 7.14
CA LYS A 4 -12.63 -16.09 7.56
C LYS A 4 -11.62 -15.58 6.54
N ILE A 5 -10.60 -14.87 7.02
CA ILE A 5 -9.57 -14.25 6.18
C ILE A 5 -8.23 -14.92 6.45
N GLY A 6 -7.70 -15.59 5.45
CA GLY A 6 -6.38 -16.22 5.49
C GLY A 6 -5.30 -15.31 4.95
N PHE A 7 -4.17 -15.25 5.61
CA PHE A 7 -2.97 -14.56 5.13
C PHE A 7 -1.85 -15.56 4.86
N ILE A 8 -1.33 -15.53 3.65
CA ILE A 8 -0.12 -16.26 3.27
C ILE A 8 1.01 -15.23 3.18
N GLY A 9 1.92 -15.30 4.15
CA GLY A 9 2.94 -14.28 4.43
C GLY A 9 2.46 -13.27 5.47
N VAL A 10 3.22 -13.14 6.57
CA VAL A 10 2.93 -12.23 7.69
C VAL A 10 4.11 -11.26 7.85
N GLY A 11 4.41 -10.52 6.76
CA GLY A 11 5.39 -9.43 6.76
C GLY A 11 4.76 -8.11 7.18
N ASN A 12 5.55 -7.02 7.15
CA ASN A 12 5.13 -5.69 7.59
C ASN A 12 3.79 -5.23 6.99
N MET A 13 3.56 -5.49 5.68
CA MET A 13 2.33 -5.06 5.03
C MET A 13 1.13 -5.89 5.48
N ALA A 14 1.27 -7.22 5.56
CA ALA A 14 0.21 -8.08 6.12
C ALA A 14 -0.11 -7.68 7.57
N SER A 15 0.91 -7.43 8.39
CA SER A 15 0.73 -6.97 9.77
C SER A 15 -0.03 -5.65 9.85
N ALA A 16 0.24 -4.70 8.95
CA ALA A 16 -0.49 -3.45 8.87
C ALA A 16 -1.96 -3.65 8.49
N ILE A 17 -2.24 -4.55 7.52
CA ILE A 17 -3.60 -4.88 7.11
C ILE A 17 -4.35 -5.55 8.26
N ILE A 18 -3.76 -6.58 8.88
CA ILE A 18 -4.36 -7.30 10.02
C ILE A 18 -4.67 -6.30 11.15
N GLY A 19 -3.69 -5.49 11.56
CA GLY A 19 -3.88 -4.47 12.59
C GLY A 19 -4.99 -3.48 12.26
N GLY A 20 -5.12 -3.08 10.99
CA GLY A 20 -6.21 -2.19 10.54
C GLY A 20 -7.58 -2.84 10.63
N ILE A 21 -7.75 -4.05 10.06
CA ILE A 21 -9.05 -4.74 10.01
C ILE A 21 -9.53 -5.24 11.37
N THR A 22 -8.61 -5.48 12.32
CA THR A 22 -8.92 -5.89 13.70
C THR A 22 -8.97 -4.71 14.68
N SER A 23 -8.67 -3.49 14.24
CA SER A 23 -8.76 -2.29 15.06
C SER A 23 -10.21 -1.93 15.39
N SER A 24 -10.41 -0.92 16.26
CA SER A 24 -11.73 -0.36 16.56
C SER A 24 -12.47 0.22 15.35
N LYS A 25 -11.77 0.48 14.25
CA LYS A 25 -12.34 0.91 12.95
C LYS A 25 -12.57 -0.27 12.01
N GLY A 26 -12.04 -1.44 12.33
CA GLY A 26 -12.19 -2.68 11.57
C GLY A 26 -13.47 -3.43 11.94
N THR A 27 -13.80 -4.41 11.12
CA THR A 27 -15.02 -5.23 11.28
C THR A 27 -14.72 -6.71 11.42
N VAL A 28 -13.44 -7.09 11.59
CA VAL A 28 -12.95 -8.46 11.62
C VAL A 28 -12.40 -8.76 13.01
N ALA A 29 -12.82 -9.87 13.61
CA ALA A 29 -12.27 -10.35 14.86
C ALA A 29 -10.99 -11.16 14.62
N PHE A 30 -10.10 -11.24 15.62
CA PHE A 30 -8.88 -12.05 15.48
C PHE A 30 -9.16 -13.53 15.24
N GLU A 31 -10.25 -14.05 15.82
CA GLU A 31 -10.72 -15.44 15.66
C GLU A 31 -11.13 -15.79 14.20
N ASP A 32 -11.39 -14.77 13.38
CA ASP A 32 -11.69 -14.91 11.95
C ASP A 32 -10.43 -14.81 11.07
N ILE A 33 -9.23 -14.64 11.66
CA ILE A 33 -7.96 -14.56 10.96
C ILE A 33 -7.22 -15.89 10.99
N VAL A 34 -6.77 -16.36 9.82
CA VAL A 34 -5.95 -17.57 9.65
C VAL A 34 -4.61 -17.16 9.06
N LEU A 35 -3.51 -17.59 9.66
CA LEU A 35 -2.17 -17.13 9.33
C LEU A 35 -1.23 -18.27 8.97
N TYR A 36 -0.44 -18.05 7.93
CA TYR A 36 0.74 -18.85 7.62
C TYR A 36 1.89 -17.94 7.15
N ASP A 37 3.07 -18.13 7.74
CA ASP A 37 4.35 -17.59 7.24
C ASP A 37 5.41 -18.69 7.40
N PHE A 38 6.35 -18.76 6.48
CA PHE A 38 7.48 -19.69 6.57
C PHE A 38 8.26 -19.52 7.90
N PHE A 39 8.33 -18.30 8.39
CA PHE A 39 8.87 -17.95 9.71
C PHE A 39 7.71 -17.78 10.69
N SER A 40 7.32 -18.87 11.35
CA SER A 40 6.12 -18.92 12.22
C SER A 40 6.14 -17.90 13.37
N GLU A 41 7.33 -17.47 13.81
CA GLU A 41 7.49 -16.44 14.85
C GLU A 41 6.82 -15.10 14.49
N LYS A 42 6.66 -14.78 13.18
CA LYS A 42 5.93 -13.58 12.75
C LYS A 42 4.45 -13.63 13.05
N CYS A 43 3.89 -14.83 13.23
CA CYS A 43 2.48 -15.01 13.56
C CYS A 43 2.19 -14.89 15.06
N ALA A 44 3.22 -14.98 15.93
CA ALA A 44 3.07 -15.14 17.37
C ALA A 44 2.20 -14.06 18.03
N ALA A 45 2.47 -12.78 17.75
CA ALA A 45 1.72 -11.67 18.33
C ALA A 45 0.23 -11.67 17.94
N PHE A 46 -0.12 -12.17 16.76
CA PHE A 46 -1.51 -12.29 16.32
C PHE A 46 -2.18 -13.53 16.94
N ALA A 47 -1.44 -14.62 17.11
CA ALA A 47 -1.92 -15.83 17.79
C ALA A 47 -2.30 -15.56 19.25
N GLU A 48 -1.49 -14.75 19.96
CA GLU A 48 -1.80 -14.31 21.34
C GLU A 48 -3.11 -13.52 21.42
N ASN A 49 -3.54 -12.88 20.34
CA ASN A 49 -4.80 -12.15 20.24
C ASN A 49 -5.97 -13.01 19.71
N GLY A 50 -5.75 -14.29 19.40
CA GLY A 50 -6.81 -15.24 19.00
C GLY A 50 -6.80 -15.65 17.54
N ALA A 51 -5.85 -15.16 16.71
CA ALA A 51 -5.73 -15.59 15.32
C ALA A 51 -5.26 -17.06 15.24
N GLN A 52 -5.81 -17.80 14.30
CA GLN A 52 -5.43 -19.20 14.05
C GLN A 52 -4.15 -19.25 13.23
N VAL A 53 -3.11 -19.94 13.72
CA VAL A 53 -1.89 -20.22 12.94
C VAL A 53 -1.95 -21.64 12.41
N VAL A 54 -1.65 -21.81 11.12
CA VAL A 54 -1.64 -23.10 10.43
C VAL A 54 -0.26 -23.39 9.83
N ASP A 55 -0.06 -24.59 9.29
CA ASP A 55 1.24 -25.14 8.90
C ASP A 55 1.56 -25.04 7.41
N SER A 56 0.60 -24.62 6.58
CA SER A 56 0.77 -24.57 5.13
C SER A 56 -0.18 -23.60 4.44
N GLU A 57 0.15 -23.21 3.20
CA GLU A 57 -0.73 -22.44 2.32
C GLU A 57 -2.05 -23.18 2.06
N ALA A 58 -1.98 -24.49 1.91
CA ALA A 58 -3.17 -25.33 1.70
C ALA A 58 -4.10 -25.27 2.91
N SER A 59 -3.56 -25.33 4.13
CA SER A 59 -4.34 -25.22 5.36
C SER A 59 -5.00 -23.83 5.50
N VAL A 60 -4.34 -22.74 5.05
CA VAL A 60 -4.97 -21.42 4.95
C VAL A 60 -6.16 -21.46 4.01
N ALA A 61 -5.98 -22.01 2.80
CA ALA A 61 -7.04 -22.05 1.79
C ALA A 61 -8.25 -22.88 2.22
N GLN A 62 -8.04 -23.99 2.92
CA GLN A 62 -9.10 -24.83 3.45
C GLN A 62 -9.90 -24.16 4.57
N SER A 63 -9.23 -23.31 5.37
CA SER A 63 -9.81 -22.70 6.57
C SER A 63 -10.36 -21.29 6.34
N SER A 64 -10.24 -20.71 5.13
CA SER A 64 -10.58 -19.32 4.85
C SER A 64 -11.54 -19.17 3.68
N ASP A 65 -12.32 -18.09 3.67
CA ASP A 65 -13.17 -17.66 2.56
C ASP A 65 -12.45 -16.70 1.62
N VAL A 66 -11.60 -15.87 2.20
CA VAL A 66 -10.76 -14.86 1.52
C VAL A 66 -9.30 -15.17 1.81
N ILE A 67 -8.47 -15.21 0.77
CA ILE A 67 -7.05 -15.52 0.90
C ILE A 67 -6.23 -14.31 0.45
N VAL A 68 -5.47 -13.72 1.36
CA VAL A 68 -4.58 -12.59 1.08
C VAL A 68 -3.16 -13.12 0.82
N LEU A 69 -2.69 -12.94 -0.42
CA LEU A 69 -1.34 -13.28 -0.85
C LEU A 69 -0.40 -12.10 -0.55
N ALA A 70 0.34 -12.21 0.55
CA ALA A 70 1.21 -11.15 1.07
C ALA A 70 2.70 -11.54 1.07
N VAL A 71 3.06 -12.54 0.28
CA VAL A 71 4.45 -12.94 0.06
C VAL A 71 5.14 -12.04 -0.97
N LYS A 72 6.46 -12.12 -1.04
CA LYS A 72 7.23 -11.40 -2.06
C LYS A 72 6.95 -11.97 -3.47
N PRO A 73 7.00 -11.15 -4.54
CA PRO A 73 6.70 -11.60 -5.91
C PRO A 73 7.46 -12.85 -6.35
N GLN A 74 8.72 -13.00 -5.97
CA GLN A 74 9.54 -14.16 -6.31
C GLN A 74 9.03 -15.48 -5.73
N ASN A 75 8.22 -15.46 -4.69
CA ASN A 75 7.65 -16.64 -4.04
C ASN A 75 6.28 -17.04 -4.62
N PHE A 76 5.70 -16.20 -5.50
CA PHE A 76 4.36 -16.46 -6.07
C PHE A 76 4.28 -17.79 -6.85
N PRO A 77 5.26 -18.18 -7.68
CA PRO A 77 5.15 -19.46 -8.41
C PRO A 77 4.96 -20.66 -7.48
N GLU A 78 5.68 -20.71 -6.36
CA GLU A 78 5.60 -21.80 -5.38
C GLU A 78 4.25 -21.76 -4.65
N VAL A 79 3.84 -20.60 -4.15
CA VAL A 79 2.55 -20.41 -3.45
C VAL A 79 1.37 -20.74 -4.37
N LEU A 80 1.34 -20.25 -5.59
CA LEU A 80 0.28 -20.55 -6.56
C LEU A 80 0.24 -22.03 -6.92
N SER A 81 1.42 -22.68 -7.08
CA SER A 81 1.49 -24.13 -7.30
C SER A 81 0.98 -24.94 -6.12
N ALA A 82 1.18 -24.49 -4.88
CA ALA A 82 0.63 -25.15 -3.70
C ALA A 82 -0.90 -24.98 -3.64
N LEU A 83 -1.40 -23.77 -3.85
CA LEU A 83 -2.81 -23.43 -3.81
C LEU A 83 -3.61 -24.08 -4.94
N SER A 84 -3.06 -24.22 -6.14
CA SER A 84 -3.76 -24.83 -7.29
C SER A 84 -4.17 -26.28 -7.06
N LYS A 85 -3.56 -26.97 -6.10
CA LYS A 85 -3.86 -28.36 -5.73
C LYS A 85 -4.99 -28.46 -4.70
N VAL A 86 -5.43 -27.33 -4.14
CA VAL A 86 -6.48 -27.30 -3.12
C VAL A 86 -7.85 -27.42 -3.78
N GLU A 87 -8.63 -28.39 -3.37
CA GLU A 87 -9.99 -28.57 -3.87
C GLU A 87 -10.86 -27.34 -3.56
N GLY A 88 -11.60 -26.85 -4.55
CA GLY A 88 -12.46 -25.68 -4.42
C GLY A 88 -11.74 -24.33 -4.42
N ILE A 89 -10.44 -24.26 -4.73
CA ILE A 89 -9.68 -23.00 -4.74
C ILE A 89 -10.28 -21.97 -5.71
N SER A 90 -10.87 -22.40 -6.82
CA SER A 90 -11.53 -21.51 -7.79
C SER A 90 -12.77 -20.79 -7.25
N GLN A 91 -13.29 -21.21 -6.11
CA GLN A 91 -14.43 -20.58 -5.44
C GLN A 91 -13.99 -19.61 -4.32
N LYS A 92 -12.69 -19.56 -3.99
CA LYS A 92 -12.15 -18.69 -2.96
C LYS A 92 -11.85 -17.31 -3.52
N LEU A 93 -12.15 -16.27 -2.75
CA LEU A 93 -11.74 -14.92 -3.09
C LEU A 93 -10.25 -14.74 -2.81
N ILE A 94 -9.49 -14.38 -3.83
CA ILE A 94 -8.05 -14.15 -3.71
C ILE A 94 -7.78 -12.64 -3.71
N VAL A 95 -7.02 -12.18 -2.73
CA VAL A 95 -6.54 -10.80 -2.66
C VAL A 95 -5.02 -10.82 -2.81
N THR A 96 -4.48 -10.19 -3.83
CA THR A 96 -3.02 -10.04 -3.98
C THR A 96 -2.59 -8.63 -3.66
N ILE A 97 -1.53 -8.48 -2.86
CA ILE A 97 -0.93 -7.17 -2.53
C ILE A 97 0.48 -7.02 -3.13
N ALA A 98 0.88 -7.91 -4.02
CA ALA A 98 2.21 -7.92 -4.60
C ALA A 98 2.33 -6.99 -5.82
N ALA A 99 3.37 -6.17 -5.85
CA ALA A 99 3.71 -5.39 -7.02
C ALA A 99 4.14 -6.31 -8.18
N GLY A 100 3.74 -6.00 -9.42
CA GLY A 100 4.10 -6.75 -10.61
C GLY A 100 3.31 -8.05 -10.83
N ILE A 101 2.45 -8.48 -9.91
CA ILE A 101 1.61 -9.67 -10.07
C ILE A 101 0.22 -9.24 -10.57
N THR A 102 -0.17 -9.70 -11.75
CA THR A 102 -1.44 -9.32 -12.39
C THR A 102 -2.62 -10.18 -11.91
N VAL A 103 -3.83 -9.66 -12.09
CA VAL A 103 -5.07 -10.42 -11.87
C VAL A 103 -5.07 -11.71 -12.70
N GLU A 104 -4.68 -11.61 -13.99
CA GLU A 104 -4.63 -12.75 -14.91
C GLU A 104 -3.66 -13.82 -14.43
N THR A 105 -2.45 -13.45 -13.97
CA THR A 105 -1.46 -14.40 -13.45
C THR A 105 -2.01 -15.23 -12.29
N VAL A 106 -2.71 -14.58 -11.36
CA VAL A 106 -3.26 -15.25 -10.18
C VAL A 106 -4.50 -16.08 -10.56
N SER A 107 -5.44 -15.49 -11.30
CA SER A 107 -6.71 -16.15 -11.65
C SER A 107 -6.47 -17.39 -12.51
N SER A 108 -5.64 -17.30 -13.55
CA SER A 108 -5.33 -18.44 -14.42
C SER A 108 -4.61 -19.58 -13.67
N SER A 109 -3.70 -19.24 -12.77
CA SER A 109 -3.01 -20.23 -11.93
C SER A 109 -3.93 -20.93 -10.93
N LEU A 110 -5.04 -20.30 -10.54
CA LEU A 110 -6.00 -20.82 -9.55
C LEU A 110 -7.36 -21.16 -10.18
N HIS A 111 -7.34 -21.69 -11.41
CA HIS A 111 -8.50 -22.25 -12.11
C HIS A 111 -9.67 -21.26 -12.29
N GLY A 112 -9.36 -19.99 -12.53
CA GLY A 112 -10.36 -18.94 -12.73
C GLY A 112 -10.93 -18.35 -11.42
N ALA A 113 -10.21 -18.48 -10.30
CA ALA A 113 -10.62 -17.87 -9.03
C ALA A 113 -10.86 -16.36 -9.15
N PRO A 114 -11.84 -15.80 -8.42
CA PRO A 114 -12.04 -14.35 -8.34
C PRO A 114 -10.84 -13.68 -7.64
N VAL A 115 -10.29 -12.64 -8.27
CA VAL A 115 -9.10 -11.94 -7.78
C VAL A 115 -9.40 -10.46 -7.59
N ILE A 116 -8.94 -9.92 -6.46
CA ILE A 116 -8.86 -8.47 -6.21
C ILE A 116 -7.39 -8.13 -6.01
N ARG A 117 -6.88 -7.25 -6.85
CA ARG A 117 -5.52 -6.74 -6.74
C ARG A 117 -5.51 -5.44 -5.98
N VAL A 118 -4.65 -5.35 -4.97
CA VAL A 118 -4.52 -4.18 -4.11
C VAL A 118 -3.07 -3.74 -4.09
N LEU A 119 -2.85 -2.46 -4.18
CA LEU A 119 -1.54 -1.81 -4.05
C LEU A 119 -1.56 -0.91 -2.82
N PRO A 120 -1.22 -1.41 -1.64
CA PRO A 120 -1.13 -0.62 -0.41
C PRO A 120 0.19 0.12 -0.32
N ASN A 121 0.31 1.05 0.63
CA ASN A 121 1.55 1.74 0.94
C ASN A 121 1.88 1.75 2.44
N THR A 122 3.13 2.08 2.78
CA THR A 122 3.66 1.99 4.15
C THR A 122 2.95 2.86 5.21
N PRO A 123 2.38 4.05 4.91
CA PRO A 123 1.61 4.80 5.90
C PRO A 123 0.39 4.07 6.47
N MET A 124 -0.01 2.94 5.86
CA MET A 124 -1.04 2.05 6.40
C MET A 124 -0.71 1.57 7.82
N LEU A 125 0.58 1.41 8.17
CA LEU A 125 1.03 1.03 9.52
C LEU A 125 0.50 1.94 10.65
N ILE A 126 0.18 3.18 10.31
CA ILE A 126 -0.37 4.18 11.24
C ILE A 126 -1.81 4.59 10.89
N GLY A 127 -2.51 3.80 10.07
CA GLY A 127 -3.88 4.08 9.66
C GLY A 127 -4.05 5.24 8.67
N MET A 128 -2.96 5.66 8.00
CA MET A 128 -2.94 6.74 7.01
C MET A 128 -2.51 6.26 5.62
N GLY A 129 -2.78 4.99 5.32
CA GLY A 129 -2.44 4.39 4.04
C GLY A 129 -3.30 4.91 2.88
N VAL A 130 -2.80 4.68 1.67
CA VAL A 130 -3.58 4.73 0.43
C VAL A 130 -3.50 3.36 -0.22
N SER A 131 -4.64 2.73 -0.45
CA SER A 131 -4.73 1.45 -1.14
C SER A 131 -5.41 1.65 -2.48
N VAL A 132 -4.71 1.31 -3.56
CA VAL A 132 -5.27 1.33 -4.92
C VAL A 132 -5.80 -0.06 -5.24
N ILE A 133 -7.05 -0.18 -5.69
CA ILE A 133 -7.74 -1.47 -5.81
C ILE A 133 -8.37 -1.61 -7.19
N CYS A 134 -8.13 -2.77 -7.82
CA CYS A 134 -8.89 -3.25 -8.98
C CYS A 134 -9.32 -4.70 -8.75
N ARG A 135 -10.23 -5.20 -9.61
CA ARG A 135 -10.75 -6.57 -9.51
C ARG A 135 -10.79 -7.27 -10.87
N SER A 136 -10.81 -8.59 -10.84
CA SER A 136 -11.19 -9.41 -11.99
C SER A 136 -12.69 -9.27 -12.29
N ASP A 137 -13.09 -9.54 -13.53
CA ASP A 137 -14.49 -9.52 -13.96
C ASP A 137 -15.34 -10.58 -13.24
N VAL A 138 -14.70 -11.69 -12.81
CA VAL A 138 -15.36 -12.78 -12.09
C VAL A 138 -15.55 -12.48 -10.60
N ALA A 139 -14.88 -11.49 -10.03
CA ALA A 139 -15.09 -11.07 -8.65
C ALA A 139 -16.41 -10.30 -8.54
N ASN A 140 -17.33 -10.81 -7.75
CA ASN A 140 -18.64 -10.19 -7.58
C ASN A 140 -18.58 -8.89 -6.77
N LYS A 141 -19.69 -8.16 -6.76
CA LYS A 141 -19.77 -6.84 -6.12
C LYS A 141 -19.59 -6.93 -4.60
N ASP A 142 -20.20 -7.92 -3.95
CA ASP A 142 -20.17 -8.04 -2.49
C ASP A 142 -18.76 -8.38 -1.99
N ASP A 143 -18.04 -9.23 -2.72
CA ASP A 143 -16.63 -9.53 -2.45
C ASP A 143 -15.75 -8.30 -2.60
N PHE A 144 -15.98 -7.51 -3.66
CA PHE A 144 -15.24 -6.28 -3.89
C PHE A 144 -15.49 -5.24 -2.80
N GLU A 145 -16.74 -4.99 -2.43
CA GLU A 145 -17.10 -4.06 -1.35
C GLU A 145 -16.53 -4.52 0.00
N PHE A 146 -16.51 -5.82 0.27
CA PHE A 146 -15.89 -6.38 1.45
C PHE A 146 -14.39 -6.04 1.51
N VAL A 147 -13.63 -6.33 0.45
CA VAL A 147 -12.20 -6.01 0.40
C VAL A 147 -11.96 -4.49 0.49
N VAL A 148 -12.73 -3.68 -0.20
CA VAL A 148 -12.66 -2.21 -0.08
C VAL A 148 -12.85 -1.77 1.38
N SER A 149 -13.78 -2.39 2.11
CA SER A 149 -14.02 -2.08 3.53
C SER A 149 -12.83 -2.44 4.42
N MET A 150 -12.17 -3.59 4.14
CA MET A 150 -10.96 -4.01 4.84
C MET A 150 -9.86 -2.94 4.76
N PHE A 151 -9.59 -2.45 3.54
CA PHE A 151 -8.51 -1.48 3.33
C PHE A 151 -8.88 -0.06 3.80
N LYS A 152 -10.16 0.31 3.80
CA LYS A 152 -10.64 1.56 4.40
C LYS A 152 -10.38 1.65 5.91
N ALA A 153 -10.27 0.54 6.62
CA ALA A 153 -9.92 0.52 8.04
C ALA A 153 -8.51 1.08 8.32
N SER A 154 -7.62 1.05 7.32
CA SER A 154 -6.22 1.50 7.45
C SER A 154 -5.89 2.74 6.61
N GLY A 155 -6.90 3.44 6.07
CA GLY A 155 -6.68 4.65 5.30
C GLY A 155 -7.70 4.88 4.18
N SER A 156 -7.28 5.55 3.10
CA SER A 156 -8.12 5.82 1.94
C SER A 156 -7.98 4.75 0.86
N VAL A 157 -9.01 4.63 0.01
CA VAL A 157 -9.04 3.68 -1.11
C VAL A 157 -9.29 4.43 -2.41
N VAL A 158 -8.55 4.07 -3.45
CA VAL A 158 -8.72 4.54 -4.82
C VAL A 158 -9.09 3.34 -5.69
N LEU A 159 -10.19 3.42 -6.43
CA LEU A 159 -10.65 2.38 -7.34
C LEU A 159 -10.23 2.72 -8.77
N ILE A 160 -9.61 1.78 -9.47
CA ILE A 160 -9.07 1.97 -10.82
C ILE A 160 -9.27 0.71 -11.67
N ASP A 161 -9.00 0.83 -12.96
CA ASP A 161 -8.81 -0.32 -13.84
C ASP A 161 -7.39 -0.90 -13.68
N GLU A 162 -7.22 -2.21 -13.89
CA GLU A 162 -5.90 -2.85 -13.72
C GLU A 162 -4.83 -2.25 -14.64
N SER A 163 -5.19 -1.78 -15.82
CA SER A 163 -4.27 -1.13 -16.77
C SER A 163 -3.57 0.12 -16.22
N GLU A 164 -4.08 0.72 -15.15
CA GLU A 164 -3.49 1.88 -14.50
C GLU A 164 -2.59 1.51 -13.31
N MET A 165 -2.66 0.27 -12.84
CA MET A 165 -2.06 -0.17 -11.58
C MET A 165 -0.55 0.11 -11.52
N ASN A 166 0.20 -0.15 -12.61
CA ASN A 166 1.65 0.06 -12.64
C ASN A 166 2.03 1.55 -12.52
N ARG A 167 1.23 2.44 -13.13
CA ARG A 167 1.42 3.90 -12.99
C ARG A 167 1.15 4.37 -11.56
N TYR A 168 0.14 3.80 -10.89
CA TYR A 168 -0.15 4.12 -9.49
C TYR A 168 0.93 3.66 -8.51
N ILE A 169 1.82 2.72 -8.89
CA ILE A 169 3.00 2.37 -8.08
C ILE A 169 3.86 3.62 -7.83
N SER A 170 4.13 4.41 -8.87
CA SER A 170 4.92 5.64 -8.74
C SER A 170 4.20 6.75 -7.97
N VAL A 171 2.85 6.76 -7.97
CA VAL A 171 2.03 7.82 -7.34
C VAL A 171 1.79 7.57 -5.85
N THR A 172 1.51 6.33 -5.44
CA THR A 172 1.08 6.04 -4.06
C THR A 172 2.00 5.10 -3.30
N SER A 173 2.53 4.04 -3.96
CA SER A 173 3.32 3.03 -3.26
C SER A 173 4.77 3.45 -3.05
N SER A 174 5.40 4.06 -4.05
CA SER A 174 6.79 4.51 -3.99
C SER A 174 6.95 5.93 -3.46
N SER A 175 5.95 6.79 -3.64
CA SER A 175 5.99 8.21 -3.26
C SER A 175 6.25 8.50 -1.78
N PRO A 176 5.91 7.64 -0.80
CA PRO A 176 6.38 7.87 0.57
C PRO A 176 7.90 8.01 0.66
N ALA A 177 8.68 7.25 -0.14
CA ALA A 177 10.13 7.40 -0.19
C ALA A 177 10.57 8.76 -0.76
N TYR A 178 9.84 9.31 -1.74
CA TYR A 178 10.12 10.63 -2.29
C TYR A 178 9.89 11.72 -1.24
N ILE A 179 8.81 11.61 -0.48
CA ILE A 179 8.52 12.56 0.62
C ILE A 179 9.57 12.43 1.73
N PHE A 180 10.02 11.22 2.09
CA PHE A 180 11.12 11.05 3.04
C PHE A 180 12.40 11.70 2.53
N ALA A 181 12.72 11.63 1.24
CA ALA A 181 13.87 12.30 0.63
C ALA A 181 13.72 13.83 0.69
N VAL A 182 12.52 14.38 0.47
CA VAL A 182 12.24 15.82 0.60
C VAL A 182 12.43 16.28 2.05
N ILE A 183 11.86 15.55 3.02
CA ILE A 183 12.04 15.85 4.44
C ILE A 183 13.53 15.84 4.82
N LYS A 184 14.27 14.81 4.37
CA LYS A 184 15.70 14.71 4.57
C LYS A 184 16.44 15.92 3.99
N ALA A 185 16.15 16.32 2.75
CA ALA A 185 16.79 17.45 2.10
C ALA A 185 16.54 18.77 2.84
N ILE A 186 15.34 18.98 3.38
CA ILE A 186 15.01 20.15 4.22
C ILE A 186 15.84 20.13 5.51
N CYS A 187 15.90 18.99 6.20
CA CYS A 187 16.69 18.84 7.43
C CYS A 187 18.20 19.06 7.18
N ASP A 188 18.74 18.47 6.11
CA ASP A 188 20.15 18.66 5.73
C ASP A 188 20.46 20.13 5.41
N GLY A 189 19.57 20.80 4.65
CA GLY A 189 19.68 22.23 4.34
C GLY A 189 19.61 23.12 5.59
N ALA A 190 18.76 22.81 6.53
CA ALA A 190 18.66 23.50 7.81
C ALA A 190 19.96 23.31 8.64
N SER A 191 20.48 22.09 8.68
CA SER A 191 21.74 21.78 9.35
C SER A 191 22.94 22.54 8.75
N ALA A 192 22.98 22.67 7.43
CA ALA A 192 24.00 23.46 6.73
C ALA A 192 23.93 24.96 7.08
N GLN A 193 22.78 25.45 7.51
CA GLN A 193 22.57 26.82 8.00
C GLN A 193 22.80 26.97 9.52
N GLY A 194 23.29 25.91 10.19
CA GLY A 194 23.57 25.93 11.62
C GLY A 194 22.35 25.61 12.53
N LEU A 195 21.22 25.22 11.95
CA LEU A 195 20.07 24.75 12.72
C LEU A 195 20.26 23.27 13.07
N ALA A 196 20.25 22.96 14.37
CA ALA A 196 20.40 21.60 14.87
C ALA A 196 19.51 21.39 16.10
N GLY A 197 19.21 20.12 16.41
CA GLY A 197 18.47 19.72 17.60
C GLY A 197 17.37 18.73 17.32
N ASP A 198 16.90 18.08 18.38
CA ASP A 198 15.92 16.98 18.31
C ASP A 198 14.52 17.42 17.83
N THR A 199 14.26 18.74 17.83
CA THR A 199 12.98 19.30 17.39
C THR A 199 12.91 19.59 15.89
N LEU A 200 14.04 19.59 15.17
CA LEU A 200 14.10 19.98 13.76
C LEU A 200 13.26 19.02 12.87
N MET A 201 13.55 17.72 12.94
CA MET A 201 12.82 16.74 12.13
C MET A 201 11.32 16.68 12.46
N PRO A 202 10.89 16.65 13.74
CA PRO A 202 9.47 16.77 14.07
C PRO A 202 8.81 18.01 13.47
N ALA A 203 9.43 19.19 13.59
CA ALA A 203 8.88 20.44 13.03
C ALA A 203 8.73 20.37 11.49
N VAL A 204 9.71 19.78 10.79
CA VAL A 204 9.61 19.57 9.33
C VAL A 204 8.48 18.58 9.00
N CYS A 205 8.30 17.52 9.76
CA CYS A 205 7.19 16.59 9.56
C CYS A 205 5.83 17.27 9.78
N ASP A 206 5.67 18.03 10.85
CA ASP A 206 4.43 18.78 11.13
C ASP A 206 4.12 19.79 10.02
N MET A 207 5.12 20.47 9.51
CA MET A 207 4.97 21.38 8.36
C MET A 207 4.48 20.63 7.10
N VAL A 208 5.06 19.47 6.78
CA VAL A 208 4.65 18.65 5.63
C VAL A 208 3.20 18.15 5.80
N ILE A 209 2.83 17.67 6.98
CA ILE A 209 1.46 17.26 7.30
C ILE A 209 0.51 18.44 7.11
N GLY A 210 0.85 19.62 7.66
CA GLY A 210 0.04 20.82 7.52
C GLY A 210 -0.13 21.26 6.06
N ALA A 211 0.93 21.25 5.27
CA ALA A 211 0.89 21.60 3.85
C ALA A 211 0.02 20.63 3.04
N ALA A 212 0.15 19.32 3.28
CA ALA A 212 -0.67 18.31 2.63
C ALA A 212 -2.16 18.43 3.01
N THR A 213 -2.43 18.70 4.29
CA THR A 213 -3.81 18.91 4.80
C THR A 213 -4.46 20.15 4.18
N LEU A 214 -3.72 21.26 4.07
CA LEU A 214 -4.21 22.48 3.39
C LEU A 214 -4.61 22.24 1.93
N LEU A 215 -3.87 21.41 1.21
CA LEU A 215 -4.23 21.03 -0.17
C LEU A 215 -5.46 20.12 -0.19
N LYS A 216 -5.51 19.10 0.66
CA LYS A 216 -6.58 18.11 0.70
C LYS A 216 -7.93 18.71 1.08
N GLU A 217 -7.94 19.64 2.04
CA GLU A 217 -9.16 20.20 2.62
C GLU A 217 -9.50 21.59 2.05
N GLY A 218 -8.50 22.31 1.55
CA GLY A 218 -8.64 23.72 1.16
C GLY A 218 -9.21 23.97 -0.24
N GLY A 219 -9.38 22.95 -1.07
CA GLY A 219 -9.96 23.04 -2.43
C GLY A 219 -9.16 23.88 -3.44
N LYS A 220 -7.95 24.32 -3.10
CA LYS A 220 -7.06 25.05 -4.00
C LYS A 220 -6.14 24.09 -4.75
N THR A 221 -5.76 24.46 -5.98
CA THR A 221 -4.70 23.76 -6.70
C THR A 221 -3.33 23.95 -6.03
N PRO A 222 -2.34 23.07 -6.25
CA PRO A 222 -0.98 23.27 -5.74
C PRO A 222 -0.39 24.62 -6.12
N ASP A 223 -0.55 25.06 -7.37
CA ASP A 223 -0.05 26.36 -7.84
C ASP A 223 -0.71 27.54 -7.11
N ALA A 224 -2.03 27.46 -6.91
CA ALA A 224 -2.74 28.48 -6.15
C ALA A 224 -2.30 28.52 -4.68
N GLN A 225 -1.98 27.36 -4.10
CA GLN A 225 -1.49 27.29 -2.72
C GLN A 225 -0.05 27.82 -2.60
N ILE A 226 0.82 27.50 -3.56
CA ILE A 226 2.18 28.08 -3.65
C ILE A 226 2.11 29.60 -3.73
N ALA A 227 1.21 30.16 -4.57
CA ALA A 227 1.04 31.59 -4.71
C ALA A 227 0.64 32.27 -3.39
N THR A 228 -0.11 31.63 -2.50
CA THR A 228 -0.52 32.21 -1.21
C THR A 228 0.65 32.44 -0.26
N VAL A 229 1.71 31.67 -0.36
CA VAL A 229 2.91 31.75 0.51
C VAL A 229 4.11 32.40 -0.18
N THR A 230 3.95 32.85 -1.45
CA THR A 230 5.00 33.43 -2.27
C THR A 230 4.69 34.92 -2.51
N SER A 231 5.13 35.79 -1.60
CA SER A 231 4.99 37.23 -1.78
C SER A 231 6.10 37.79 -2.71
N LYS A 232 5.76 38.83 -3.51
CA LYS A 232 6.71 39.49 -4.42
C LYS A 232 7.89 40.06 -3.64
N GLY A 233 9.12 39.71 -4.07
CA GLY A 233 10.36 40.11 -3.42
C GLY A 233 10.65 39.36 -2.11
N GLY A 234 9.82 38.37 -1.74
CA GLY A 234 9.95 37.62 -0.49
C GLY A 234 10.95 36.47 -0.53
N THR A 235 11.23 35.90 0.65
CA THR A 235 12.17 34.78 0.81
C THR A 235 11.71 33.53 0.08
N THR A 236 10.40 33.23 0.10
CA THR A 236 9.80 32.09 -0.59
C THR A 236 9.94 32.23 -2.11
N GLU A 237 9.77 33.44 -2.68
CA GLU A 237 9.96 33.67 -4.12
C GLU A 237 11.39 33.32 -4.57
N ARG A 238 12.40 33.74 -3.78
CA ARG A 238 13.81 33.41 -4.07
C ARG A 238 14.09 31.91 -3.98
N ALA A 239 13.53 31.23 -2.97
CA ALA A 239 13.67 29.79 -2.84
C ALA A 239 12.99 29.04 -4.01
N MET A 240 11.77 29.43 -4.37
CA MET A 240 11.05 28.82 -5.51
C MET A 240 11.74 29.06 -6.85
N ALA A 241 12.42 30.19 -7.02
CA ALA A 241 13.24 30.46 -8.22
C ALA A 241 14.38 29.44 -8.36
N VAL A 242 15.10 29.15 -7.27
CA VAL A 242 16.19 28.15 -7.26
C VAL A 242 15.63 26.76 -7.56
N LEU A 243 14.51 26.35 -6.93
CA LEU A 243 13.90 25.03 -7.15
C LEU A 243 13.46 24.84 -8.61
N ARG A 244 12.93 25.89 -9.26
CA ARG A 244 12.56 25.85 -10.67
C ARG A 244 13.79 25.79 -11.58
N GLU A 245 14.83 26.55 -11.30
CA GLU A 245 16.10 26.56 -12.04
C GLU A 245 16.77 25.17 -11.99
N GLN A 246 16.67 24.49 -10.85
CA GLN A 246 17.17 23.12 -10.66
C GLN A 246 16.19 22.04 -11.19
N ASN A 247 15.16 22.45 -11.95
CA ASN A 247 14.20 21.54 -12.60
C ASN A 247 13.48 20.58 -11.64
N LEU A 248 13.05 21.05 -10.46
CA LEU A 248 12.37 20.22 -9.46
C LEU A 248 11.25 19.37 -10.06
N TYR A 249 10.39 19.96 -10.89
CA TYR A 249 9.24 19.24 -11.47
C TYR A 249 9.67 18.16 -12.46
N GLY A 250 10.69 18.43 -13.28
CA GLY A 250 11.24 17.44 -14.20
C GLY A 250 11.90 16.28 -13.48
N MET A 251 12.65 16.54 -12.40
CA MET A 251 13.24 15.47 -11.60
C MET A 251 12.18 14.50 -11.04
N PHE A 252 11.05 15.03 -10.57
CA PHE A 252 9.95 14.17 -10.10
C PHE A 252 9.30 13.38 -11.25
N ALA A 253 9.08 14.01 -12.41
CA ALA A 253 8.52 13.34 -13.58
C ALA A 253 9.44 12.18 -14.03
N ASP A 254 10.75 12.41 -14.13
CA ASP A 254 11.73 11.40 -14.53
C ASP A 254 11.80 10.25 -13.51
N ALA A 255 11.79 10.56 -12.21
CA ALA A 255 11.81 9.54 -11.16
C ALA A 255 10.53 8.67 -11.18
N MET A 256 9.37 9.28 -11.38
CA MET A 256 8.09 8.58 -11.49
C MET A 256 8.03 7.72 -12.75
N GLN A 257 8.54 8.20 -13.89
CA GLN A 257 8.60 7.41 -15.12
C GLN A 257 9.50 6.19 -14.94
N ALA A 258 10.70 6.35 -14.39
CA ALA A 258 11.61 5.24 -14.12
C ALA A 258 10.98 4.19 -13.17
N CYS A 259 10.19 4.63 -12.20
CA CYS A 259 9.45 3.73 -11.31
C CYS A 259 8.37 2.93 -12.07
N THR A 260 7.63 3.61 -12.95
CA THR A 260 6.58 2.98 -13.79
C THR A 260 7.19 1.99 -14.77
N ASP A 261 8.25 2.36 -15.48
CA ASP A 261 8.96 1.47 -16.43
C ASP A 261 9.43 0.20 -15.73
N ARG A 262 9.97 0.34 -14.51
CA ARG A 262 10.39 -0.81 -13.72
C ARG A 262 9.23 -1.70 -13.28
N ALA A 263 8.09 -1.12 -12.95
CA ALA A 263 6.88 -1.86 -12.61
C ALA A 263 6.35 -2.66 -13.82
N GLU A 264 6.40 -2.09 -15.02
CA GLU A 264 6.02 -2.75 -16.26
C GLU A 264 6.95 -3.92 -16.59
N GLU A 265 8.27 -3.73 -16.46
CA GLU A 265 9.26 -4.81 -16.62
C GLU A 265 9.02 -6.00 -15.66
N LEU A 266 8.58 -5.72 -14.44
CA LEU A 266 8.29 -6.75 -13.45
C LEU A 266 6.98 -7.49 -13.74
N SER A 267 6.01 -6.79 -14.34
CA SER A 267 4.71 -7.36 -14.70
C SER A 267 4.75 -8.17 -16.01
N ALA A 268 5.78 -7.98 -16.85
CA ALA A 268 5.96 -8.69 -18.12
C ALA A 268 6.64 -10.06 -17.98
N LYS A 269 7.09 -10.42 -16.78
CA LYS A 269 7.75 -11.69 -16.45
C LYS A 269 6.76 -12.70 -15.88
#